data_793bec3ac9c59cef03c2c7e1edefeb0c
#
_entry.id   793bec3ac9c59cef03c2c7e1edefeb0c
#
_cell.length_a   1.000
_cell.length_b   1.000
_cell.length_c   1.000
_cell.angle_alpha   90.00
_cell.angle_beta   90.00
_cell.angle_gamma   90.00
#
_symmetry.space_group_name_H-M   'P 1'
#
loop_
_entity.id
_entity.type
_entity.pdbx_description
1 polymer ?
#
loop_
_entity_poly.entity_id
_entity_poly.type
_entity_poly.pdbx_seq_one_letter_code
_entity_poly.pdbx_strand_id
1 'polypeptide(L)'
;MIRSLIAAAMLIAAQGALARCIAVDGDSLVCDGKKVRLVNVYAAELKEPGGQAAKKKLQELIRNRDVVVVPRGTDKYKRTLAEVYVDGRRIEQADIGPRAGRGSGVHYHARKAPPP
;
A
#
# COMPACT_ATOMS: atom_id res chain seq x y z
N MET A 1 26.97 25.64 1.27
CA MET A 1 25.91 25.55 0.28
C MET A 1 25.83 24.17 -0.35
N ILE A 2 26.90 23.70 -0.96
CA ILE A 2 26.93 22.37 -1.56
C ILE A 2 26.64 21.28 -0.53
N ARG A 3 27.12 21.45 0.67
CA ARG A 3 26.89 20.48 1.75
C ARG A 3 25.41 20.31 2.08
N SER A 4 24.64 21.39 2.06
CA SER A 4 23.23 21.34 2.37
C SER A 4 22.44 20.54 1.34
N LEU A 5 22.81 20.68 0.07
CA LEU A 5 22.16 19.95 -1.02
C LEU A 5 22.41 18.45 -0.91
N ILE A 6 23.63 18.07 -0.57
CA ILE A 6 23.99 16.66 -0.40
C ILE A 6 23.21 16.03 0.75
N ALA A 7 23.12 16.76 1.87
CA ALA A 7 22.38 16.27 3.03
C ALA A 7 20.91 16.06 2.72
N ALA A 8 20.30 16.99 1.97
CA ALA A 8 18.89 16.86 1.59
C ALA A 8 18.65 15.63 0.71
N ALA A 9 19.54 15.38 -0.23
CA ALA A 9 19.44 14.21 -1.10
C ALA A 9 19.51 12.90 -0.32
N MET A 10 20.39 12.84 0.67
CA MET A 10 20.54 11.66 1.51
C MET A 10 19.29 11.40 2.34
N LEU A 11 18.67 12.46 2.87
CA LEU A 11 17.44 12.32 3.65
C LEU A 11 16.31 11.74 2.80
N ILE A 12 16.16 12.21 1.56
CA ILE A 12 15.14 11.69 0.66
C ILE A 12 15.37 10.20 0.39
N ALA A 13 16.60 9.81 0.14
CA ALA A 13 16.93 8.42 -0.13
C ALA A 13 16.62 7.50 1.06
N ALA A 14 16.72 8.01 2.29
CA ALA A 14 16.48 7.22 3.50
C ALA A 14 15.01 7.02 3.81
N GLN A 15 14.10 7.74 3.14
CA GLN A 15 12.67 7.70 3.48
C GLN A 15 11.85 6.75 2.65
N GLY A 16 12.48 5.98 1.78
CA GLY A 16 11.80 5.04 0.92
C GLY A 16 12.00 5.39 -0.55
N ALA A 17 11.45 4.60 -1.43
CA ALA A 17 11.63 4.73 -2.86
C ALA A 17 10.39 5.29 -3.52
N LEU A 18 10.57 6.23 -4.45
CA LEU A 18 9.50 6.66 -5.35
C LEU A 18 9.21 5.54 -6.33
N ALA A 19 7.94 5.28 -6.59
CA ALA A 19 7.54 4.18 -7.43
C ALA A 19 6.33 4.55 -8.27
N ARG A 20 6.18 3.81 -9.36
CA ARG A 20 4.95 3.81 -10.14
C ARG A 20 4.19 2.56 -9.83
N CYS A 21 2.96 2.73 -9.42
CA CYS A 21 2.15 1.64 -8.90
C CYS A 21 0.83 1.51 -9.62
N ILE A 22 0.32 0.28 -9.67
CA ILE A 22 -1.01 -0.04 -10.18
C ILE A 22 -1.73 -0.82 -9.09
N ALA A 23 -2.98 -0.50 -8.84
CA ALA A 23 -3.78 -1.25 -7.87
C ALA A 23 -4.16 -2.62 -8.43
N VAL A 24 -4.01 -3.63 -7.61
CA VAL A 24 -4.48 -4.99 -7.91
C VAL A 24 -5.84 -5.22 -7.27
N ASP A 25 -5.97 -4.79 -6.02
CA ASP A 25 -7.23 -4.71 -5.30
C ASP A 25 -7.10 -3.58 -4.27
N GLY A 26 -8.01 -3.51 -3.30
CA GLY A 26 -8.03 -2.37 -2.38
C GLY A 26 -6.88 -2.31 -1.40
N ASP A 27 -6.14 -3.39 -1.22
CA ASP A 27 -5.01 -3.41 -0.28
C ASP A 27 -3.72 -3.96 -0.90
N SER A 28 -3.69 -4.11 -2.22
CA SER A 28 -2.52 -4.66 -2.91
C SER A 28 -2.22 -3.89 -4.17
N LEU A 29 -0.93 -3.72 -4.43
CA LEU A 29 -0.40 -2.95 -5.55
C LEU A 29 0.68 -3.74 -6.25
N VAL A 30 0.96 -3.36 -7.49
CA VAL A 30 2.23 -3.71 -8.12
C VAL A 30 2.97 -2.41 -8.36
N CYS A 31 4.14 -2.29 -7.79
CA CYS A 31 4.96 -1.07 -7.85
C CYS A 31 6.27 -1.41 -8.54
N ASP A 32 6.47 -0.85 -9.75
CA ASP A 32 7.66 -1.13 -10.56
C ASP A 32 7.89 -2.64 -10.70
N GLY A 33 6.81 -3.38 -10.95
CA GLY A 33 6.86 -4.81 -11.14
C GLY A 33 6.90 -5.65 -9.87
N LYS A 34 6.92 -5.03 -8.70
CA LYS A 34 6.97 -5.75 -7.43
C LYS A 34 5.62 -5.74 -6.74
N LYS A 35 5.22 -6.87 -6.21
CA LYS A 35 3.97 -6.99 -5.47
C LYS A 35 4.11 -6.39 -4.08
N VAL A 36 3.18 -5.49 -3.74
CA VAL A 36 3.17 -4.78 -2.46
C VAL A 36 1.81 -4.97 -1.81
N ARG A 37 1.82 -5.28 -0.52
CA ARG A 37 0.61 -5.38 0.28
C ARG A 37 0.64 -4.31 1.35
N LEU A 38 -0.42 -3.51 1.42
CA LEU A 38 -0.55 -2.49 2.47
C LEU A 38 -0.72 -3.17 3.82
N VAL A 39 0.14 -2.83 4.79
CA VAL A 39 0.09 -3.49 6.10
C VAL A 39 -1.08 -3.03 6.94
N ASN A 40 -1.61 -1.85 6.67
CA ASN A 40 -2.61 -1.22 7.53
C ASN A 40 -3.99 -1.09 6.89
N VAL A 41 -4.21 -1.77 5.76
CA VAL A 41 -5.49 -1.73 5.06
C VAL A 41 -5.97 -3.16 4.81
N TYR A 42 -7.24 -3.40 5.08
CA TYR A 42 -7.90 -4.67 4.83
C TYR A 42 -9.10 -4.42 3.94
N ALA A 43 -8.97 -4.74 2.67
CA ALA A 43 -10.03 -4.52 1.70
C ALA A 43 -10.66 -5.84 1.25
N ALA A 44 -11.90 -5.76 0.80
CA ALA A 44 -12.55 -6.91 0.19
C ALA A 44 -11.79 -7.34 -1.06
N GLU A 45 -11.77 -8.65 -1.31
CA GLU A 45 -11.19 -9.18 -2.53
C GLU A 45 -12.06 -8.82 -3.73
N LEU A 46 -11.47 -8.84 -4.93
CA LEU A 46 -12.19 -8.40 -6.13
C LEU A 46 -13.52 -9.10 -6.34
N LYS A 47 -13.60 -10.37 -5.98
CA LYS A 47 -14.82 -11.15 -6.16
C LYS A 47 -15.90 -10.84 -5.12
N GLU A 48 -15.53 -10.17 -4.06
CA GLU A 48 -16.43 -9.92 -2.94
C GLU A 48 -17.12 -8.58 -3.11
N PRO A 49 -18.29 -8.42 -2.47
CA PRO A 49 -18.94 -7.12 -2.45
C PRO A 49 -18.02 -6.04 -1.92
N GLY A 50 -17.94 -4.95 -2.65
CA GLY A 50 -17.05 -3.84 -2.29
C GLY A 50 -15.64 -3.94 -2.81
N GLY A 51 -15.25 -5.09 -3.35
CA GLY A 51 -13.87 -5.29 -3.82
C GLY A 51 -13.50 -4.39 -4.98
N GLN A 52 -14.37 -4.28 -5.97
CA GLN A 52 -14.10 -3.41 -7.12
C GLN A 52 -14.05 -1.94 -6.72
N ALA A 53 -14.94 -1.54 -5.83
CA ALA A 53 -14.96 -0.16 -5.34
C ALA A 53 -13.67 0.17 -4.58
N ALA A 54 -13.20 -0.75 -3.76
CA ALA A 54 -11.96 -0.56 -3.00
C ALA A 54 -10.76 -0.44 -3.95
N LYS A 55 -10.68 -1.31 -4.94
CA LYS A 55 -9.62 -1.22 -5.95
C LYS A 55 -9.64 0.11 -6.67
N LYS A 56 -10.82 0.56 -7.07
CA LYS A 56 -10.97 1.83 -7.76
C LYS A 56 -10.49 2.99 -6.91
N LYS A 57 -10.83 2.99 -5.62
CA LYS A 57 -10.36 4.04 -4.71
C LYS A 57 -8.85 4.06 -4.59
N LEU A 58 -8.24 2.90 -4.44
CA LEU A 58 -6.78 2.83 -4.38
C LEU A 58 -6.16 3.32 -5.68
N GLN A 59 -6.70 2.90 -6.82
CA GLN A 59 -6.18 3.32 -8.11
C GLN A 59 -6.28 4.84 -8.29
N GLU A 60 -7.36 5.44 -7.84
CA GLU A 60 -7.52 6.90 -7.93
C GLU A 60 -6.51 7.64 -7.05
N LEU A 61 -6.18 7.09 -5.89
CA LEU A 61 -5.21 7.71 -5.00
C LEU A 61 -3.80 7.74 -5.59
N ILE A 62 -3.43 6.69 -6.32
CA ILE A 62 -2.05 6.54 -6.79
C ILE A 62 -1.85 6.97 -8.25
N ARG A 63 -2.93 7.20 -8.96
CA ARG A 63 -2.84 7.52 -10.40
C ARG A 63 -2.04 8.78 -10.63
N ASN A 64 -1.00 8.66 -11.46
CA ASN A 64 -0.16 9.80 -11.88
C ASN A 64 0.42 10.58 -10.71
N ARG A 65 0.70 9.91 -9.60
CA ARG A 65 1.26 10.55 -8.43
C ARG A 65 2.55 9.86 -8.02
N ASP A 66 3.36 10.59 -7.29
CA ASP A 66 4.57 10.04 -6.70
C ASP A 66 4.16 9.21 -5.49
N VAL A 67 4.52 7.95 -5.53
CA VAL A 67 4.18 6.99 -4.49
C VAL A 67 5.46 6.57 -3.80
N VAL A 68 5.47 6.65 -2.48
CA VAL A 68 6.61 6.22 -1.67
C VAL A 68 6.22 4.92 -0.98
N VAL A 69 7.00 3.87 -1.22
CA VAL A 69 6.80 2.56 -0.59
C VAL A 69 7.82 2.41 0.52
N VAL A 70 7.33 2.22 1.75
CA VAL A 70 8.19 2.03 2.92
C VAL A 70 8.05 0.56 3.35
N PRO A 71 9.01 -0.29 3.00
CA PRO A 71 8.92 -1.72 3.31
C PRO A 71 8.93 -1.99 4.80
N ARG A 72 8.11 -2.95 5.22
CA ARG A 72 8.02 -3.36 6.62
C ARG A 72 8.29 -4.85 6.81
N GLY A 73 8.34 -5.59 5.72
CA GLY A 73 8.57 -7.03 5.78
C GLY A 73 8.14 -7.71 4.51
N THR A 74 8.04 -9.02 4.56
CA THR A 74 7.63 -9.84 3.42
C THR A 74 6.64 -10.89 3.92
N ASP A 75 5.57 -11.12 3.19
CA ASP A 75 4.61 -12.15 3.58
C ASP A 75 4.99 -13.51 2.99
N LYS A 76 4.21 -14.53 3.33
CA LYS A 76 4.49 -15.88 2.87
C LYS A 76 4.28 -16.07 1.36
N TYR A 77 3.64 -15.13 0.72
CA TYR A 77 3.46 -15.13 -0.74
C TYR A 77 4.52 -14.29 -1.44
N LYS A 78 5.56 -13.90 -0.74
CA LYS A 78 6.67 -13.10 -1.26
C LYS A 78 6.27 -11.70 -1.69
N ARG A 79 5.15 -11.19 -1.17
CA ARG A 79 4.80 -9.79 -1.37
C ARG A 79 5.52 -8.94 -0.34
N THR A 80 5.92 -7.76 -0.75
CA THR A 80 6.47 -6.78 0.19
C THR A 80 5.32 -6.21 1.02
N LEU A 81 5.41 -6.34 2.33
CA LEU A 81 4.50 -5.66 3.24
C LEU A 81 5.02 -4.25 3.43
N ALA A 82 4.17 -3.26 3.23
CA ALA A 82 4.64 -1.88 3.24
C ALA A 82 3.58 -0.91 3.71
N GLU A 83 4.04 0.23 4.22
CA GLU A 83 3.25 1.43 4.29
C GLU A 83 3.47 2.18 2.99
N VAL A 84 2.42 2.78 2.46
CA VAL A 84 2.49 3.49 1.20
C VAL A 84 2.01 4.91 1.40
N TYR A 85 2.79 5.85 0.91
CA TYR A 85 2.52 7.28 1.04
C TYR A 85 2.31 7.89 -0.34
N VAL A 86 1.33 8.75 -0.43
CA VAL A 86 1.04 9.51 -1.64
C VAL A 86 1.03 10.98 -1.25
N ASP A 87 1.84 11.78 -1.93
CA ASP A 87 1.98 13.21 -1.63
C ASP A 87 2.27 13.46 -0.15
N GLY A 88 3.11 12.61 0.44
CA GLY A 88 3.53 12.77 1.84
C GLY A 88 2.55 12.25 2.87
N ARG A 89 1.42 11.68 2.48
CA ARG A 89 0.41 11.19 3.39
C ARG A 89 0.21 9.69 3.23
N ARG A 90 0.24 8.97 4.35
CA ARG A 90 0.04 7.52 4.32
C ARG A 90 -1.37 7.17 3.88
N ILE A 91 -1.50 6.15 3.04
CA ILE A 91 -2.81 5.61 2.69
C ILE A 91 -3.36 4.87 3.91
N GLU A 92 -4.58 5.24 4.32
CA GLU A 92 -5.25 4.68 5.48
C GLU A 92 -6.48 3.88 5.09
N GLN A 93 -6.98 3.08 6.02
CA GLN A 93 -8.19 2.29 5.80
C GLN A 93 -9.35 3.16 5.31
N ALA A 94 -9.53 4.33 5.89
CA ALA A 94 -10.63 5.23 5.54
C ALA A 94 -10.55 5.71 4.08
N ASP A 95 -9.35 5.78 3.51
CA ASP A 95 -9.17 6.21 2.13
C ASP A 95 -9.70 5.16 1.14
N ILE A 96 -9.71 3.91 1.56
CA ILE A 96 -10.08 2.79 0.70
C ILE A 96 -11.54 2.40 0.89
N GLY A 97 -12.04 2.49 2.11
CA GLY A 97 -13.41 2.12 2.44
C GLY A 97 -13.48 1.18 3.63
N PRO A 98 -14.63 0.53 3.82
CA PRO A 98 -14.80 -0.36 4.95
C PRO A 98 -13.82 -1.53 4.91
N ARG A 99 -13.44 -2.02 6.09
CA ARG A 99 -12.65 -3.23 6.18
C ARG A 99 -13.41 -4.38 5.52
N ALA A 100 -12.66 -5.41 5.11
CA ALA A 100 -13.24 -6.60 4.51
C ALA A 100 -14.38 -7.14 5.37
N GLY A 101 -15.44 -7.59 4.69
CA GLY A 101 -16.66 -8.03 5.33
C GLY A 101 -16.48 -9.21 6.26
N ARG A 102 -17.43 -9.34 7.19
CA ARG A 102 -17.37 -10.37 8.22
C ARG A 102 -17.40 -11.79 7.65
N GLY A 103 -18.25 -12.02 6.66
CA GLY A 103 -18.43 -13.36 6.13
C GLY A 103 -17.16 -13.95 5.57
N SER A 104 -16.56 -13.29 4.62
CA SER A 104 -15.32 -13.74 4.00
C SER A 104 -14.11 -13.27 4.76
N GLY A 105 -14.24 -12.17 5.47
CA GLY A 105 -13.11 -11.54 6.15
C GLY A 105 -12.64 -12.27 7.38
N VAL A 106 -13.51 -13.03 8.04
CA VAL A 106 -13.14 -13.70 9.28
C VAL A 106 -11.93 -14.59 9.11
N HIS A 107 -11.98 -15.48 8.15
CA HIS A 107 -10.85 -16.38 7.89
C HIS A 107 -9.64 -15.64 7.38
N TYR A 108 -9.88 -14.68 6.54
CA TYR A 108 -8.84 -13.88 5.95
C TYR A 108 -8.03 -13.14 7.01
N HIS A 109 -8.72 -12.48 7.90
CA HIS A 109 -8.04 -11.69 8.94
C HIS A 109 -7.30 -12.56 9.95
N ALA A 110 -7.87 -13.69 10.32
CA ALA A 110 -7.25 -14.60 11.25
C ALA A 110 -5.89 -15.08 10.74
N ARG A 111 -5.76 -15.22 9.43
CA ARG A 111 -4.52 -15.74 8.85
C ARG A 111 -3.57 -14.66 8.38
N LYS A 112 -4.08 -13.48 8.12
CA LYS A 112 -3.32 -12.45 7.42
C LYS A 112 -3.15 -11.18 8.20
N ALA A 113 -3.35 -11.24 9.49
CA ALA A 113 -3.07 -10.08 10.30
C ALA A 113 -1.64 -9.62 10.01
N PRO A 114 -1.43 -8.33 9.72
CA PRO A 114 -0.08 -7.85 9.43
C PRO A 114 0.80 -7.99 10.65
N PRO A 115 2.09 -8.16 10.44
CA PRO A 115 3.03 -8.15 11.56
C PRO A 115 2.98 -6.80 12.25
N PRO A 116 3.23 -6.78 13.52
CA PRO A 116 3.24 -5.55 14.31
C PRO A 116 4.28 -4.55 13.85
#